data_ad3b966c55a2245ed5d8aa3559e68542
#
_entry.id   ad3b966c55a2245ed5d8aa3559e68542
#
_cell.length_a   1.000
_cell.length_b   1.000
_cell.length_c   1.000
_cell.angle_alpha   90.00
_cell.angle_beta   90.00
_cell.angle_gamma   90.00
#
_symmetry.space_group_name_H-M   'P 1'
#
loop_
_entity.id
_entity.type
_entity.pdbx_description
1 polymer ?
#
loop_
_entity_poly.entity_id
_entity_poly.type
_entity_poly.pdbx_seq_one_letter_code
_entity_poly.pdbx_strand_id
1 'polypeptide(L)'
;MVEKRTRKPKIPRKVFYYKDDKKMEIKAGGVLFVHGKEKKEVLIQKVFENDGKMRYSDFGGKTDNVDSTIDDTIARELHEESNEGIRYKSTKESLSVNELKAMIDENIQIEIFIPMVKYILKIVYFDDSKYVLDYNLIGTFEKKDKIKRFVEWISYDVFIKYYDSKSLHPRMVFPSILNFFKVQKFKFK
;
A
#
# COMPACT_ATOMS: atom_id res chain seq x y z
N MET A 1 -4.99 30.73 30.94
CA MET A 1 -5.04 31.13 29.50
C MET A 1 -4.77 29.91 28.66
N VAL A 2 -5.74 29.45 27.91
CA VAL A 2 -5.57 28.31 27.01
C VAL A 2 -5.06 28.85 25.68
N GLU A 3 -3.81 28.55 25.32
CA GLU A 3 -3.25 28.91 24.02
C GLU A 3 -4.09 28.27 22.91
N LYS A 4 -4.80 29.08 22.14
CA LYS A 4 -5.43 28.65 20.90
C LYS A 4 -4.33 28.26 19.92
N ARG A 5 -4.09 26.94 19.77
CA ARG A 5 -3.25 26.43 18.66
C ARG A 5 -3.87 26.90 17.35
N THR A 6 -3.25 27.91 16.75
CA THR A 6 -3.56 28.35 15.39
C THR A 6 -3.27 27.17 14.43
N ARG A 7 -4.31 26.60 13.85
CA ARG A 7 -4.16 25.59 12.79
C ARG A 7 -3.39 26.25 11.65
N LYS A 8 -2.19 25.75 11.36
CA LYS A 8 -1.49 26.14 10.13
C LYS A 8 -2.44 25.97 8.93
N PRO A 9 -2.47 26.93 7.97
CA PRO A 9 -3.30 26.78 6.78
C PRO A 9 -2.95 25.47 6.10
N LYS A 10 -3.97 24.64 5.84
CA LYS A 10 -3.78 23.38 5.09
C LYS A 10 -3.38 23.76 3.68
N ILE A 11 -2.15 23.46 3.28
CA ILE A 11 -1.71 23.56 1.89
C ILE A 11 -2.64 22.66 1.07
N PRO A 12 -3.26 23.16 0.00
CA PRO A 12 -4.11 22.34 -0.87
C PRO A 12 -3.30 21.16 -1.39
N ARG A 13 -3.77 19.94 -1.13
CA ARG A 13 -3.12 18.73 -1.65
C ARG A 13 -3.25 18.73 -3.16
N LYS A 14 -2.17 18.35 -3.87
CA LYS A 14 -2.23 18.11 -5.30
C LYS A 14 -3.29 17.05 -5.59
N VAL A 15 -4.03 17.28 -6.65
CA VAL A 15 -5.00 16.34 -7.19
C VAL A 15 -4.39 15.77 -8.47
N PHE A 16 -4.31 14.45 -8.55
CA PHE A 16 -3.79 13.76 -9.73
C PHE A 16 -4.96 13.32 -10.60
N TYR A 17 -4.72 13.27 -11.90
CA TYR A 17 -5.67 12.82 -12.91
C TYR A 17 -5.14 11.54 -13.55
N TYR A 18 -5.99 10.53 -13.67
CA TYR A 18 -5.63 9.27 -14.30
C TYR A 18 -5.52 9.40 -15.81
N LYS A 19 -4.62 8.60 -16.43
CA LYS A 19 -4.10 8.85 -17.79
C LYS A 19 -4.97 8.38 -18.95
N ASP A 20 -6.03 7.65 -18.76
CA ASP A 20 -6.90 7.28 -19.88
C ASP A 20 -7.81 8.47 -20.23
N ASP A 21 -8.30 8.56 -21.46
CA ASP A 21 -9.06 9.69 -22.04
C ASP A 21 -10.18 10.27 -21.14
N LYS A 22 -10.47 9.63 -20.03
CA LYS A 22 -11.30 10.12 -18.94
C LYS A 22 -10.43 10.67 -17.82
N LYS A 23 -10.36 11.98 -17.71
CA LYS A 23 -9.72 12.67 -16.58
C LYS A 23 -10.41 12.26 -15.27
N MET A 24 -9.81 11.32 -14.52
CA MET A 24 -10.31 10.91 -13.22
C MET A 24 -9.43 11.47 -12.11
N GLU A 25 -10.05 12.09 -11.11
CA GLU A 25 -9.34 12.63 -9.96
C GLU A 25 -8.88 11.51 -9.05
N ILE A 26 -7.57 11.50 -8.75
CA ILE A 26 -6.96 10.55 -7.80
C ILE A 26 -6.40 11.34 -6.63
N LYS A 27 -6.66 10.86 -5.41
CA LYS A 27 -6.24 11.53 -4.17
C LYS A 27 -5.36 10.67 -3.27
N ALA A 28 -5.27 9.38 -3.59
CA ALA A 28 -4.51 8.43 -2.77
C ALA A 28 -4.17 7.19 -3.60
N GLY A 29 -3.18 6.44 -3.17
CA GLY A 29 -2.82 5.18 -3.78
C GLY A 29 -2.06 4.28 -2.84
N GLY A 30 -1.98 2.99 -3.18
CA GLY A 30 -1.23 2.02 -2.41
C GLY A 30 -0.92 0.76 -3.19
N VAL A 31 -0.20 -0.12 -2.52
CA VAL A 31 0.27 -1.40 -3.08
C VAL A 31 -0.04 -2.54 -2.13
N LEU A 32 -0.44 -3.69 -2.72
CA LEU A 32 -0.49 -4.99 -2.08
C LEU A 32 0.52 -5.90 -2.76
N PHE A 33 1.39 -6.51 -1.99
CA PHE A 33 2.26 -7.55 -2.51
C PHE A 33 1.60 -8.90 -2.45
N VAL A 34 1.83 -9.71 -3.48
CA VAL A 34 1.33 -11.08 -3.57
C VAL A 34 2.47 -12.03 -3.91
N HIS A 35 2.46 -13.21 -3.34
CA HIS A 35 3.25 -14.33 -3.81
C HIS A 35 2.53 -15.08 -4.93
N GLY A 36 3.31 -15.73 -5.81
CA GLY A 36 2.82 -16.42 -6.99
C GLY A 36 2.07 -17.72 -6.71
N LYS A 37 1.91 -18.51 -7.79
CA LYS A 37 1.03 -19.68 -7.87
C LYS A 37 1.15 -20.69 -6.74
N GLU A 38 2.36 -20.87 -6.19
CA GLU A 38 2.60 -21.91 -5.19
C GLU A 38 2.16 -21.49 -3.78
N LYS A 39 2.44 -20.25 -3.36
CA LYS A 39 2.17 -19.82 -1.99
C LYS A 39 0.78 -19.21 -1.79
N LYS A 40 0.21 -18.56 -2.81
CA LYS A 40 -1.10 -17.88 -2.74
C LYS A 40 -1.27 -17.00 -1.50
N GLU A 41 -0.30 -16.16 -1.25
CA GLU A 41 -0.24 -15.29 -0.09
C GLU A 41 -0.24 -13.81 -0.49
N VAL A 42 -0.77 -12.99 0.37
CA VAL A 42 -0.76 -11.53 0.27
C VAL A 42 -0.13 -10.93 1.52
N LEU A 43 0.76 -9.95 1.31
CA LEU A 43 1.34 -9.18 2.39
C LEU A 43 0.39 -8.05 2.77
N ILE A 44 -0.03 -8.03 4.02
CA ILE A 44 -0.90 -6.98 4.54
C ILE A 44 -0.31 -6.33 5.79
N GLN A 45 -0.70 -5.09 6.02
CA GLN A 45 -0.42 -4.38 7.26
C GLN A 45 -1.56 -4.58 8.26
N LYS A 46 -1.20 -4.73 9.52
CA LYS A 46 -2.09 -4.65 10.67
C LYS A 46 -1.87 -3.30 11.35
N VAL A 47 -2.85 -2.43 11.29
CA VAL A 47 -2.76 -1.04 11.74
C VAL A 47 -3.74 -0.82 12.89
N PHE A 48 -3.27 -0.20 13.97
CA PHE A 48 -4.13 0.28 15.04
C PHE A 48 -4.55 1.72 14.75
N GLU A 49 -5.83 1.91 14.45
CA GLU A 49 -6.37 3.23 14.15
C GLU A 49 -6.67 4.03 15.43
N ASN A 50 -6.85 5.35 15.25
CA ASN A 50 -7.15 6.27 16.37
C ASN A 50 -8.46 5.96 17.09
N ASP A 51 -9.38 5.18 16.49
CA ASP A 51 -10.62 4.69 17.10
C ASP A 51 -10.40 3.44 17.97
N GLY A 52 -9.16 3.03 18.16
CA GLY A 52 -8.76 1.83 18.90
C GLY A 52 -9.01 0.51 18.18
N LYS A 53 -9.51 0.56 16.94
CA LYS A 53 -9.74 -0.65 16.15
C LYS A 53 -8.49 -1.05 15.39
N MET A 54 -8.26 -2.34 15.36
CA MET A 54 -7.25 -2.95 14.50
C MET A 54 -7.89 -3.24 13.13
N ARG A 55 -7.22 -2.81 12.07
CA ARG A 55 -7.62 -3.10 10.70
C ARG A 55 -6.45 -3.60 9.87
N TYR A 56 -6.78 -4.37 8.85
CA TYR A 56 -5.82 -4.83 7.87
C TYR A 56 -5.86 -3.94 6.63
N SER A 57 -4.71 -3.53 6.14
CA SER A 57 -4.59 -2.59 5.03
C SER A 57 -3.46 -2.96 4.08
N ASP A 58 -3.48 -2.35 2.90
CA ASP A 58 -2.36 -2.24 1.98
C ASP A 58 -1.34 -1.21 2.48
N PHE A 59 -0.19 -1.11 1.82
CA PHE A 59 0.75 0.00 2.00
C PHE A 59 0.30 1.17 1.12
N GLY A 60 -0.03 2.30 1.72
CA GLY A 60 -0.48 3.42 0.92
C GLY A 60 -1.17 4.54 1.70
N GLY A 61 -1.23 5.70 1.06
CA GLY A 61 -1.74 6.91 1.65
C GLY A 61 -2.15 7.97 0.65
N LYS A 62 -2.23 9.20 1.11
CA LYS A 62 -2.69 10.33 0.33
C LYS A 62 -1.53 10.99 -0.42
N THR A 63 -1.88 11.56 -1.58
CA THR A 63 -0.95 12.40 -2.34
C THR A 63 -0.42 13.55 -1.50
N ASP A 64 0.85 13.88 -1.67
CA ASP A 64 1.51 15.05 -1.09
C ASP A 64 1.99 16.00 -2.19
N ASN A 65 2.38 17.22 -1.81
CA ASN A 65 2.85 18.23 -2.76
C ASN A 65 4.21 17.90 -3.39
N VAL A 66 4.97 17.00 -2.78
CA VAL A 66 6.24 16.51 -3.32
C VAL A 66 6.08 15.46 -4.41
N ASP A 67 4.91 14.81 -4.49
CA ASP A 67 4.63 13.76 -5.45
C ASP A 67 4.28 14.39 -6.81
N SER A 68 4.90 13.94 -7.89
CA SER A 68 4.60 14.38 -9.25
C SER A 68 3.54 13.50 -9.93
N THR A 69 3.49 12.22 -9.53
CA THR A 69 2.57 11.21 -10.06
C THR A 69 1.96 10.41 -8.91
N ILE A 70 0.92 9.62 -9.20
CA ILE A 70 0.37 8.69 -8.21
C ILE A 70 1.38 7.59 -7.85
N ASP A 71 2.26 7.23 -8.78
CA ASP A 71 3.30 6.22 -8.56
C ASP A 71 4.35 6.73 -7.57
N ASP A 72 4.66 8.02 -7.60
CA ASP A 72 5.52 8.65 -6.59
C ASP A 72 4.87 8.59 -5.20
N THR A 73 3.55 8.83 -5.13
CA THR A 73 2.79 8.67 -3.88
C THR A 73 2.88 7.24 -3.34
N ILE A 74 2.60 6.24 -4.20
CA ILE A 74 2.59 4.84 -3.80
C ILE A 74 3.98 4.41 -3.31
N ALA A 75 5.03 4.75 -4.04
CA ALA A 75 6.40 4.40 -3.68
C ALA A 75 6.86 5.11 -2.39
N ARG A 76 6.51 6.37 -2.20
CA ARG A 76 6.82 7.13 -0.98
C ARG A 76 6.10 6.55 0.24
N GLU A 77 4.80 6.31 0.15
CA GLU A 77 4.01 5.72 1.24
C GLU A 77 4.52 4.31 1.58
N LEU A 78 4.86 3.50 0.57
CA LEU A 78 5.48 2.19 0.78
C LEU A 78 6.81 2.31 1.54
N HIS A 79 7.68 3.24 1.14
CA HIS A 79 8.96 3.49 1.79
C HIS A 79 8.79 3.93 3.25
N GLU A 80 7.88 4.88 3.50
CA GLU A 80 7.56 5.38 4.84
C GLU A 80 6.95 4.27 5.73
N GLU A 81 5.91 3.59 5.25
CA GLU A 81 5.17 2.58 6.00
C GLU A 81 5.94 1.27 6.22
N SER A 82 6.82 0.89 5.29
CA SER A 82 7.74 -0.25 5.48
C SER A 82 8.96 0.11 6.34
N ASN A 83 9.13 1.38 6.71
CA ASN A 83 10.29 1.89 7.44
C ASN A 83 11.62 1.46 6.81
N GLU A 84 11.73 1.57 5.47
CA GLU A 84 12.90 1.16 4.69
C GLU A 84 13.23 -0.35 4.80
N GLY A 85 12.25 -1.15 5.18
CA GLY A 85 12.42 -2.59 5.43
C GLY A 85 12.33 -3.48 4.19
N ILE A 86 12.09 -2.92 3.00
CA ILE A 86 12.19 -3.67 1.75
C ILE A 86 13.61 -3.53 1.22
N ARG A 87 14.31 -4.67 1.05
CA ARG A 87 15.73 -4.71 0.79
C ARG A 87 16.08 -5.61 -0.39
N TYR A 88 17.19 -5.32 -1.06
CA TYR A 88 17.80 -6.27 -1.97
C TYR A 88 18.28 -7.51 -1.21
N LYS A 89 17.96 -8.68 -1.73
CA LYS A 89 18.38 -9.95 -1.11
C LYS A 89 19.91 -10.14 -1.15
N SER A 90 20.55 -9.65 -2.20
CA SER A 90 21.99 -9.79 -2.43
C SER A 90 22.84 -8.89 -1.54
N THR A 91 22.53 -7.58 -1.50
CA THR A 91 23.33 -6.58 -0.79
C THR A 91 22.82 -6.27 0.62
N LYS A 92 21.56 -6.60 0.91
CA LYS A 92 20.82 -6.20 2.12
C LYS A 92 20.61 -4.69 2.25
N GLU A 93 20.87 -3.92 1.20
CA GLU A 93 20.60 -2.50 1.16
C GLU A 93 19.11 -2.24 1.00
N SER A 94 18.59 -1.22 1.68
CA SER A 94 17.20 -0.78 1.55
C SER A 94 16.96 -0.16 0.18
N LEU A 95 15.79 -0.44 -0.41
CA LEU A 95 15.40 0.20 -1.65
C LEU A 95 15.02 1.67 -1.39
N SER A 96 15.56 2.56 -2.20
CA SER A 96 15.12 3.95 -2.27
C SER A 96 13.71 4.06 -2.86
N VAL A 97 13.06 5.22 -2.72
CA VAL A 97 11.73 5.48 -3.30
C VAL A 97 11.70 5.22 -4.82
N ASN A 98 12.76 5.61 -5.55
CA ASN A 98 12.85 5.38 -6.99
C ASN A 98 12.99 3.90 -7.34
N GLU A 99 13.77 3.15 -6.57
CA GLU A 99 13.91 1.70 -6.76
C GLU A 99 12.63 0.95 -6.40
N LEU A 100 11.90 1.37 -5.36
CA LEU A 100 10.57 0.84 -5.04
C LEU A 100 9.57 1.10 -6.17
N LYS A 101 9.60 2.30 -6.77
CA LYS A 101 8.77 2.63 -7.93
C LYS A 101 9.09 1.69 -9.10
N ALA A 102 10.37 1.52 -9.43
CA ALA A 102 10.79 0.59 -10.50
C ALA A 102 10.37 -0.86 -10.20
N MET A 103 10.57 -1.33 -8.96
CA MET A 103 10.14 -2.66 -8.52
C MET A 103 8.63 -2.86 -8.69
N ILE A 104 7.81 -1.86 -8.34
CA ILE A 104 6.36 -1.90 -8.50
C ILE A 104 6.00 -2.00 -9.98
N ASP A 105 6.57 -1.14 -10.82
CA ASP A 105 6.25 -1.07 -12.26
C ASP A 105 6.68 -2.34 -13.02
N GLU A 106 7.81 -2.94 -12.65
CA GLU A 106 8.29 -4.19 -13.25
C GLU A 106 7.44 -5.41 -12.88
N ASN A 107 6.83 -5.41 -11.68
CA ASN A 107 6.17 -6.59 -11.11
C ASN A 107 4.65 -6.44 -10.95
N ILE A 108 4.07 -5.38 -11.50
CA ILE A 108 2.62 -5.14 -11.42
C ILE A 108 1.83 -6.24 -12.09
N GLN A 109 0.83 -6.77 -11.38
CA GLN A 109 -0.10 -7.77 -11.88
C GLN A 109 -1.42 -7.14 -12.35
N ILE A 110 -1.90 -6.17 -11.59
CA ILE A 110 -3.11 -5.42 -11.91
C ILE A 110 -3.11 -4.08 -11.19
N GLU A 111 -3.72 -3.09 -11.84
CA GLU A 111 -4.05 -1.80 -11.25
C GLU A 111 -5.56 -1.68 -11.14
N ILE A 112 -6.06 -1.33 -9.97
CA ILE A 112 -7.48 -1.20 -9.67
C ILE A 112 -7.77 0.24 -9.26
N PHE A 113 -8.56 0.94 -10.07
CA PHE A 113 -9.10 2.25 -9.69
C PHE A 113 -10.40 2.09 -8.89
N ILE A 114 -10.49 2.78 -7.77
CA ILE A 114 -11.63 2.77 -6.86
C ILE A 114 -12.26 4.17 -6.83
N PRO A 115 -13.28 4.44 -7.68
CA PRO A 115 -13.81 5.79 -7.90
C PRO A 115 -14.36 6.46 -6.65
N MET A 116 -15.07 5.71 -5.81
CA MET A 116 -15.74 6.22 -4.60
C MET A 116 -14.79 6.90 -3.63
N VAL A 117 -13.55 6.40 -3.52
CA VAL A 117 -12.51 6.93 -2.63
C VAL A 117 -11.37 7.60 -3.39
N LYS A 118 -11.47 7.66 -4.73
CA LYS A 118 -10.44 8.23 -5.62
C LYS A 118 -9.06 7.64 -5.36
N TYR A 119 -9.02 6.31 -5.26
CA TYR A 119 -7.87 5.52 -4.86
C TYR A 119 -7.40 4.62 -5.99
N ILE A 120 -6.08 4.51 -6.17
CA ILE A 120 -5.44 3.50 -7.02
C ILE A 120 -4.81 2.45 -6.13
N LEU A 121 -5.16 1.18 -6.35
CA LEU A 121 -4.48 0.05 -5.74
C LEU A 121 -3.70 -0.71 -6.81
N LYS A 122 -2.40 -0.88 -6.61
CA LYS A 122 -1.56 -1.76 -7.40
C LYS A 122 -1.37 -3.09 -6.67
N ILE A 123 -1.66 -4.21 -7.34
CA ILE A 123 -1.31 -5.54 -6.85
C ILE A 123 -0.04 -5.97 -7.56
N VAL A 124 1.00 -6.29 -6.81
CA VAL A 124 2.37 -6.46 -7.29
C VAL A 124 2.92 -7.80 -6.83
N TYR A 125 3.55 -8.54 -7.74
CA TYR A 125 4.28 -9.76 -7.38
C TYR A 125 5.53 -9.41 -6.59
N PHE A 126 5.71 -10.05 -5.43
CA PHE A 126 6.93 -9.91 -4.64
C PHE A 126 7.93 -11.00 -5.03
N ASP A 127 9.02 -10.61 -5.66
CA ASP A 127 10.06 -11.52 -6.13
C ASP A 127 11.05 -11.86 -5.01
N ASP A 128 10.79 -12.94 -4.29
CA ASP A 128 11.66 -13.45 -3.21
C ASP A 128 13.09 -13.80 -3.69
N SER A 129 13.32 -13.91 -4.99
CA SER A 129 14.67 -14.13 -5.52
C SER A 129 15.52 -12.87 -5.48
N LYS A 130 14.89 -11.69 -5.62
CA LYS A 130 15.53 -10.38 -5.68
C LYS A 130 15.43 -9.60 -4.38
N TYR A 131 14.30 -9.71 -3.67
CA TYR A 131 13.95 -8.87 -2.54
C TYR A 131 13.72 -9.66 -1.27
N VAL A 132 13.81 -8.98 -0.13
CA VAL A 132 13.55 -9.54 1.20
C VAL A 132 12.93 -8.48 2.10
N LEU A 133 12.05 -8.90 3.02
CA LEU A 133 11.50 -8.06 4.07
C LEU A 133 12.37 -8.15 5.32
N ASP A 134 12.83 -7.00 5.82
CA ASP A 134 13.51 -6.91 7.11
C ASP A 134 12.48 -6.64 8.22
N TYR A 135 12.01 -7.71 8.86
CA TYR A 135 11.02 -7.63 9.91
C TYR A 135 11.49 -6.91 11.19
N ASN A 136 12.79 -6.64 11.33
CA ASN A 136 13.29 -5.82 12.44
C ASN A 136 13.00 -4.33 12.21
N LEU A 137 12.83 -3.93 10.96
CA LEU A 137 12.48 -2.55 10.58
C LEU A 137 10.98 -2.42 10.33
N ILE A 138 10.41 -3.33 9.54
CA ILE A 138 8.98 -3.36 9.27
C ILE A 138 8.25 -3.75 10.57
N GLY A 139 7.27 -2.96 10.97
CA GLY A 139 6.52 -3.19 12.21
C GLY A 139 7.03 -2.40 13.40
N THR A 140 8.10 -1.65 13.25
CA THR A 140 8.47 -0.61 14.18
C THR A 140 7.58 0.63 13.98
N PHE A 141 7.79 1.66 14.80
CA PHE A 141 7.02 2.89 14.63
C PHE A 141 7.38 3.58 13.31
N GLU A 142 6.37 3.93 12.53
CA GLU A 142 6.56 4.91 11.46
C GLU A 142 7.12 6.20 12.06
N LYS A 143 8.28 6.64 11.56
CA LYS A 143 9.02 7.77 12.13
C LYS A 143 8.19 9.05 12.21
N LYS A 144 7.27 9.27 11.27
CA LYS A 144 6.49 10.50 11.12
C LYS A 144 5.24 10.55 12.01
N ASP A 145 4.49 9.48 12.06
CA ASP A 145 3.15 9.46 12.67
C ASP A 145 3.06 8.63 13.97
N LYS A 146 4.16 7.97 14.37
CA LYS A 146 4.25 7.10 15.55
C LYS A 146 3.19 5.98 15.55
N ILE A 147 2.69 5.62 14.39
CA ILE A 147 1.73 4.53 14.22
C ILE A 147 2.48 3.22 14.24
N LYS A 148 2.08 2.33 15.12
CA LYS A 148 2.62 0.96 15.17
C LYS A 148 1.96 0.12 14.10
N ARG A 149 2.75 -0.44 13.19
CA ARG A 149 2.31 -1.29 12.10
C ARG A 149 2.96 -2.66 12.24
N PHE A 150 2.21 -3.69 11.97
CA PHE A 150 2.74 -5.04 11.82
C PHE A 150 2.43 -5.51 10.42
N VAL A 151 3.29 -6.33 9.86
CA VAL A 151 3.05 -6.93 8.55
C VAL A 151 3.10 -8.44 8.66
N GLU A 152 2.27 -9.09 7.88
CA GLU A 152 2.22 -10.55 7.79
C GLU A 152 1.80 -11.01 6.40
N TRP A 153 2.37 -12.14 5.98
CA TRP A 153 1.86 -12.87 4.84
C TRP A 153 0.68 -13.71 5.28
N ILE A 154 -0.47 -13.53 4.63
CA ILE A 154 -1.67 -14.33 4.88
C ILE A 154 -2.11 -15.02 3.59
N SER A 155 -2.72 -16.20 3.71
CA SER A 155 -3.30 -16.86 2.54
C SER A 155 -4.47 -16.06 1.96
N TYR A 156 -4.74 -16.23 0.66
CA TYR A 156 -5.89 -15.61 0.02
C TYR A 156 -7.22 -15.95 0.69
N ASP A 157 -7.36 -17.18 1.21
CA ASP A 157 -8.57 -17.59 1.94
C ASP A 157 -8.76 -16.81 3.24
N VAL A 158 -7.66 -16.51 3.95
CA VAL A 158 -7.69 -15.65 5.14
C VAL A 158 -8.02 -14.22 4.76
N PHE A 159 -7.45 -13.70 3.66
CA PHE A 159 -7.78 -12.37 3.16
C PHE A 159 -9.29 -12.25 2.82
N ILE A 160 -9.87 -13.26 2.17
CA ILE A 160 -11.30 -13.30 1.86
C ILE A 160 -12.14 -13.29 3.14
N LYS A 161 -11.74 -14.06 4.18
CA LYS A 161 -12.41 -14.01 5.49
C LYS A 161 -12.37 -12.63 6.15
N TYR A 162 -11.22 -11.93 6.04
CA TYR A 162 -11.09 -10.55 6.55
C TYR A 162 -11.97 -9.57 5.76
N TYR A 163 -12.13 -9.78 4.46
CA TYR A 163 -13.07 -9.00 3.65
C TYR A 163 -14.52 -9.20 4.14
N ASP A 164 -14.96 -10.44 4.31
CA ASP A 164 -16.32 -10.81 4.72
C ASP A 164 -16.63 -10.32 6.15
N SER A 165 -15.66 -10.38 7.06
CA SER A 165 -15.79 -9.91 8.45
C SER A 165 -15.64 -8.39 8.62
N LYS A 166 -15.40 -7.64 7.54
CA LYS A 166 -15.16 -6.20 7.55
C LYS A 166 -13.95 -5.78 8.41
N SER A 167 -12.99 -6.67 8.57
CA SER A 167 -11.73 -6.41 9.29
C SER A 167 -10.72 -5.65 8.43
N LEU A 168 -10.95 -5.54 7.12
CA LEU A 168 -10.12 -4.75 6.23
C LEU A 168 -10.43 -3.25 6.37
N HIS A 169 -9.41 -2.43 6.12
CA HIS A 169 -9.59 -0.99 6.01
C HIS A 169 -10.64 -0.67 4.91
N PRO A 170 -11.52 0.35 5.07
CA PRO A 170 -12.58 0.64 4.09
C PRO A 170 -12.12 0.79 2.64
N ARG A 171 -10.88 1.27 2.40
CA ARG A 171 -10.30 1.36 1.05
C ARG A 171 -9.99 0.00 0.41
N MET A 172 -10.02 -1.09 1.21
CA MET A 172 -9.76 -2.45 0.75
C MET A 172 -11.03 -3.26 0.53
N VAL A 173 -12.20 -2.75 0.95
CA VAL A 173 -13.49 -3.47 0.90
C VAL A 173 -14.22 -3.14 -0.41
N PHE A 174 -13.63 -3.55 -1.56
CA PHE A 174 -14.25 -3.35 -2.87
C PHE A 174 -14.32 -4.67 -3.64
N PRO A 175 -15.45 -4.92 -4.36
CA PRO A 175 -15.65 -6.16 -5.12
C PRO A 175 -14.53 -6.46 -6.14
N SER A 176 -13.94 -5.44 -6.75
CA SER A 176 -12.83 -5.60 -7.70
C SER A 176 -11.59 -6.24 -7.08
N ILE A 177 -11.28 -5.88 -5.82
CA ILE A 177 -10.17 -6.46 -5.07
C ILE A 177 -10.50 -7.91 -4.71
N LEU A 178 -11.71 -8.15 -4.17
CA LEU A 178 -12.16 -9.50 -3.84
C LEU A 178 -12.16 -10.42 -5.05
N ASN A 179 -12.65 -9.94 -6.19
CA ASN A 179 -12.69 -10.71 -7.43
C ASN A 179 -11.29 -11.11 -7.90
N PHE A 180 -10.29 -10.23 -7.74
CA PHE A 180 -8.91 -10.58 -8.07
C PHE A 180 -8.47 -11.82 -7.29
N PHE A 181 -8.68 -11.86 -5.97
CA PHE A 181 -8.28 -12.99 -5.14
C PHE A 181 -9.12 -14.26 -5.36
N LYS A 182 -10.42 -14.15 -5.68
CA LYS A 182 -11.29 -15.29 -5.97
C LYS A 182 -10.98 -15.94 -7.30
N VAL A 183 -10.74 -15.16 -8.35
CA VAL A 183 -10.56 -15.68 -9.71
C VAL A 183 -9.13 -16.18 -9.95
N GLN A 184 -8.16 -15.72 -9.17
CA GLN A 184 -6.74 -16.14 -9.19
C GLN A 184 -6.11 -16.18 -10.60
N LYS A 185 -6.54 -15.29 -11.51
CA LYS A 185 -5.98 -15.18 -12.85
C LYS A 185 -4.71 -14.31 -12.81
N PHE A 186 -3.65 -14.84 -12.21
CA PHE A 186 -2.36 -14.19 -12.23
C PHE A 186 -1.68 -14.35 -13.60
N LYS A 187 -1.23 -13.27 -14.17
CA LYS A 187 -0.31 -13.28 -15.30
C LYS A 187 1.13 -13.36 -14.75
N PHE A 188 1.52 -14.55 -14.28
CA PHE A 188 2.92 -14.76 -13.97
C PHE A 188 3.70 -14.95 -15.28
N LYS A 189 4.75 -14.16 -15.47
CA LYS A 189 5.77 -14.39 -16.48
C LYS A 189 6.67 -15.54 -16.06
#